data_0f4edfa485a7b7ddf4159f263f6778dc
#
_entry.id   0f4edfa485a7b7ddf4159f263f6778dc
#
_cell.length_a   1.000
_cell.length_b   1.000
_cell.length_c   1.000
_cell.angle_alpha   90.00
_cell.angle_beta   90.00
_cell.angle_gamma   90.00
#
_symmetry.space_group_name_H-M   'P 1'
#
loop_
_entity.id
_entity.type
_entity.pdbx_description
1 polymer ?
#
loop_
_entity_poly.entity_id
_entity_poly.type
_entity_poly.pdbx_seq_one_letter_code
_entity_poly.pdbx_strand_id
1 'polypeptide(L)'
;RQRQMCIRDRSMDAFWMWVKIVVACIPAVVYGLLFDDAVGEAFQKEIGSSGVTIQVIVVAVMLVVVGVLFIVIENWNKDRVPTTTKLSQLTYRDALIIGLCQLVAAALPGTSRSGATILGAIMIGISRTVAAEFTFFLAIPVMFGASLLKVLKFGFAFTGMELACLLVGTVVSFIVSLFVLRFLMGYIKKHDFKVFGWYRICLLYT
;
A
#
# COMPACT_ATOMS: atom_id res chain seq x y z
N ARG A 1 -2.47 20.98 34.27
CA ARG A 1 -1.10 20.76 33.70
C ARG A 1 -0.93 19.35 33.12
N GLN A 2 -1.33 18.27 33.81
CA GLN A 2 -1.18 16.87 33.28
C GLN A 2 -1.97 16.62 31.99
N ARG A 3 -3.22 17.11 31.84
CA ARG A 3 -4.01 16.96 30.60
C ARG A 3 -3.38 17.67 29.40
N GLN A 4 -2.80 18.85 29.60
CA GLN A 4 -2.12 19.58 28.52
C GLN A 4 -0.82 18.91 28.09
N MET A 5 -0.11 18.26 29.03
CA MET A 5 1.11 17.48 28.72
C MET A 5 0.77 16.24 27.89
N CYS A 6 -0.28 15.47 28.26
CA CYS A 6 -0.75 14.32 27.46
C CYS A 6 -1.24 14.69 26.06
N ILE A 7 -1.87 15.85 25.87
CA ILE A 7 -2.33 16.33 24.56
C ILE A 7 -1.14 16.73 23.69
N ARG A 8 -0.13 17.38 24.26
CA ARG A 8 1.09 17.80 23.57
C ARG A 8 1.94 16.58 23.14
N ASP A 9 2.08 15.59 24.02
CA ASP A 9 2.82 14.36 23.70
C ASP A 9 2.13 13.59 22.57
N ARG A 10 0.80 13.52 22.60
CA ARG A 10 0.00 12.89 21.55
C ARG A 10 0.10 13.59 20.20
N SER A 11 0.21 14.91 20.17
CA SER A 11 0.42 15.67 18.92
C SER A 11 1.83 15.52 18.38
N MET A 12 2.84 15.39 19.25
CA MET A 12 4.22 15.13 18.86
C MET A 12 4.39 13.72 18.28
N ASP A 13 3.76 12.71 18.89
CA ASP A 13 3.79 11.33 18.36
C ASP A 13 3.14 11.26 16.96
N ALA A 14 2.03 11.97 16.75
CA ALA A 14 1.39 12.06 15.44
C ALA A 14 2.30 12.75 14.41
N PHE A 15 2.97 13.83 14.78
CA PHE A 15 3.91 14.52 13.89
C PHE A 15 5.07 13.62 13.48
N TRP A 16 5.72 12.93 14.43
CA TRP A 16 6.81 12.01 14.15
C TRP A 16 6.36 10.81 13.30
N MET A 17 5.13 10.36 13.46
CA MET A 17 4.53 9.34 12.59
C MET A 17 4.45 9.83 11.14
N TRP A 18 3.98 11.06 10.90
CA TRP A 18 3.93 11.63 9.55
C TRP A 18 5.32 11.80 8.92
N VAL A 19 6.32 12.19 9.71
CA VAL A 19 7.71 12.25 9.23
C VAL A 19 8.20 10.86 8.78
N LYS A 20 7.92 9.80 9.53
CA LYS A 20 8.26 8.41 9.15
C LYS A 20 7.53 7.98 7.87
N ILE A 21 6.28 8.39 7.68
CA ILE A 21 5.52 8.13 6.45
C ILE A 21 6.18 8.83 5.26
N VAL A 22 6.58 10.09 5.41
CA VAL A 22 7.31 10.83 4.36
C VAL A 22 8.61 10.13 4.00
N VAL A 23 9.38 9.68 4.98
CA VAL A 23 10.62 8.90 4.75
C VAL A 23 10.33 7.61 3.98
N ALA A 24 9.26 6.89 4.33
CA ALA A 24 8.85 5.68 3.62
C ALA A 24 8.34 5.95 2.19
N CYS A 25 7.87 7.17 1.89
CA CYS A 25 7.45 7.56 0.54
C CYS A 25 8.64 7.86 -0.38
N ILE A 26 9.82 8.26 0.15
CA ILE A 26 10.96 8.69 -0.66
C ILE A 26 11.34 7.67 -1.74
N PRO A 27 11.54 6.37 -1.45
CA PRO A 27 11.89 5.38 -2.46
C PRO A 27 10.85 5.30 -3.60
N ALA A 28 9.57 5.35 -3.26
CA ALA A 28 8.48 5.28 -4.23
C ALA A 28 8.39 6.54 -5.10
N VAL A 29 8.61 7.70 -4.53
CA VAL A 29 8.63 8.98 -5.27
C VAL A 29 9.81 9.03 -6.23
N VAL A 30 11.01 8.65 -5.77
CA VAL A 30 12.22 8.59 -6.62
C VAL A 30 11.99 7.62 -7.79
N TYR A 31 11.43 6.45 -7.51
CA TYR A 31 11.12 5.47 -8.56
C TYR A 31 10.08 6.01 -9.55
N GLY A 32 8.98 6.58 -9.07
CA GLY A 32 7.91 7.12 -9.92
C GLY A 32 8.38 8.29 -10.80
N LEU A 33 9.28 9.14 -10.29
CA LEU A 33 9.81 10.26 -11.08
C LEU A 33 10.86 9.85 -12.11
N LEU A 34 11.67 8.82 -11.82
CA LEU A 34 12.81 8.43 -12.67
C LEU A 34 12.45 7.30 -13.64
N PHE A 35 11.53 6.39 -13.26
CA PHE A 35 11.32 5.14 -13.98
C PHE A 35 9.88 4.92 -14.46
N ASP A 36 8.89 5.74 -14.05
CA ASP A 36 7.49 5.52 -14.41
C ASP A 36 7.28 5.59 -15.93
N ASP A 37 7.89 6.57 -16.58
CA ASP A 37 7.81 6.73 -18.05
C ASP A 37 8.59 5.62 -18.78
N ALA A 38 9.79 5.26 -18.32
CA ALA A 38 10.62 4.22 -18.92
C ALA A 38 10.03 2.81 -18.78
N VAL A 39 9.46 2.49 -17.61
CA VAL A 39 8.79 1.21 -17.37
C VAL A 39 7.45 1.16 -18.10
N GLY A 40 6.70 2.26 -18.14
CA GLY A 40 5.46 2.39 -18.91
C GLY A 40 5.70 2.15 -20.40
N GLU A 41 6.73 2.77 -20.98
CA GLU A 41 7.10 2.60 -22.39
C GLU A 41 7.61 1.17 -22.68
N ALA A 42 8.44 0.60 -21.81
CA ALA A 42 8.91 -0.78 -21.96
C ALA A 42 7.75 -1.78 -21.94
N PHE A 43 6.80 -1.61 -21.01
CA PHE A 43 5.59 -2.44 -20.96
C PHE A 43 4.68 -2.22 -22.18
N GLN A 44 4.50 -0.98 -22.68
CA GLN A 44 3.69 -0.71 -23.85
C GLN A 44 4.33 -1.21 -25.14
N LYS A 45 5.66 -1.16 -25.26
CA LYS A 45 6.38 -1.62 -26.46
C LYS A 45 6.27 -3.14 -26.64
N GLU A 46 6.18 -3.90 -25.56
CA GLU A 46 5.94 -5.34 -25.57
C GLU A 46 4.49 -5.73 -25.91
N ILE A 47 3.52 -4.81 -25.75
CA ILE A 47 2.08 -5.04 -26.02
C ILE A 47 1.78 -5.19 -27.53
N GLY A 48 2.67 -4.78 -28.43
CA GLY A 48 2.41 -4.66 -29.86
C GLY A 48 2.18 -5.95 -30.66
N SER A 49 2.54 -7.15 -30.15
CA SER A 49 2.23 -8.40 -30.88
C SER A 49 2.11 -9.68 -30.04
N SER A 50 2.68 -9.73 -28.83
CA SER A 50 2.58 -10.86 -27.89
C SER A 50 2.50 -10.40 -26.43
N GLY A 51 2.54 -9.11 -26.20
CA GLY A 51 2.74 -8.51 -24.88
C GLY A 51 1.56 -8.67 -23.91
N VAL A 52 0.33 -8.74 -24.39
CA VAL A 52 -0.85 -8.98 -23.54
C VAL A 52 -0.74 -10.31 -22.81
N THR A 53 -0.30 -11.35 -23.50
CA THR A 53 -0.15 -12.70 -22.94
C THR A 53 0.93 -12.73 -21.85
N ILE A 54 2.08 -12.10 -22.10
CA ILE A 54 3.19 -12.06 -21.13
C ILE A 54 2.77 -11.26 -19.88
N GLN A 55 2.12 -10.11 -20.05
CA GLN A 55 1.65 -9.29 -18.95
C GLN A 55 0.64 -10.04 -18.06
N VAL A 56 -0.32 -10.75 -18.67
CA VAL A 56 -1.29 -11.57 -17.94
C VAL A 56 -0.60 -12.68 -17.17
N ILE A 57 0.37 -13.36 -17.78
CA ILE A 57 1.15 -14.42 -17.11
C ILE A 57 1.94 -13.85 -15.93
N VAL A 58 2.62 -12.71 -16.09
CA VAL A 58 3.37 -12.06 -14.99
C VAL A 58 2.45 -11.70 -13.84
N VAL A 59 1.31 -11.08 -14.12
CA VAL A 59 0.32 -10.75 -13.08
C VAL A 59 -0.20 -12.00 -12.38
N ALA A 60 -0.53 -13.04 -13.13
CA ALA A 60 -1.01 -14.32 -12.59
C ALA A 60 0.04 -14.98 -11.68
N VAL A 61 1.29 -15.06 -12.13
CA VAL A 61 2.40 -15.60 -11.33
C VAL A 61 2.61 -14.79 -10.06
N MET A 62 2.59 -13.45 -10.14
CA MET A 62 2.78 -12.59 -8.99
C MET A 62 1.63 -12.69 -7.98
N LEU A 63 0.38 -12.88 -8.43
CA LEU A 63 -0.75 -13.15 -7.54
C LEU A 63 -0.53 -14.43 -6.72
N VAL A 64 -0.07 -15.51 -7.37
CA VAL A 64 0.25 -16.77 -6.68
C VAL A 64 1.42 -16.60 -5.72
N VAL A 65 2.52 -16.04 -6.20
CA VAL A 65 3.75 -15.85 -5.40
C VAL A 65 3.44 -15.05 -4.13
N VAL A 66 2.78 -13.91 -4.26
CA VAL A 66 2.42 -13.08 -3.11
C VAL A 66 1.39 -13.77 -2.22
N GLY A 67 0.42 -14.50 -2.79
CA GLY A 67 -0.53 -15.33 -2.05
C GLY A 67 0.16 -16.39 -1.19
N VAL A 68 1.10 -17.12 -1.77
CA VAL A 68 1.91 -18.12 -1.04
C VAL A 68 2.78 -17.45 0.02
N LEU A 69 3.42 -16.31 -0.29
CA LEU A 69 4.21 -15.55 0.68
C LEU A 69 3.39 -15.13 1.91
N PHE A 70 2.13 -14.71 1.73
CA PHE A 70 1.23 -14.43 2.85
C PHE A 70 1.06 -15.65 3.76
N ILE A 71 0.84 -16.81 3.19
CA ILE A 71 0.63 -18.05 3.96
C ILE A 71 1.93 -18.48 4.68
N VAL A 72 3.06 -18.43 3.98
CA VAL A 72 4.36 -18.85 4.52
C VAL A 72 4.82 -17.91 5.64
N ILE A 73 4.79 -16.59 5.40
CA ILE A 73 5.24 -15.59 6.39
C ILE A 73 4.32 -15.59 7.61
N GLU A 74 3.01 -15.77 7.41
CA GLU A 74 2.05 -15.88 8.52
C GLU A 74 2.30 -17.13 9.37
N ASN A 75 2.61 -18.28 8.76
CA ASN A 75 2.99 -19.50 9.47
C ASN A 75 4.31 -19.33 10.22
N TRP A 76 5.30 -18.72 9.57
CA TRP A 76 6.61 -18.49 10.17
C TRP A 76 6.56 -17.51 11.37
N ASN A 77 5.63 -16.55 11.30
CA ASN A 77 5.48 -15.52 12.35
C ASN A 77 4.49 -15.93 13.46
N LYS A 78 3.87 -17.11 13.36
CA LYS A 78 2.82 -17.57 14.29
C LYS A 78 3.33 -17.65 15.74
N ASP A 79 4.58 -18.12 15.90
CA ASP A 79 5.20 -18.35 17.21
C ASP A 79 6.12 -17.20 17.65
N ARG A 80 6.21 -16.13 16.85
CA ARG A 80 7.03 -14.96 17.16
C ARG A 80 6.24 -13.90 17.92
N VAL A 81 6.83 -13.40 18.98
CA VAL A 81 6.28 -12.24 19.70
C VAL A 81 6.66 -10.96 18.91
N PRO A 82 5.71 -10.15 18.48
CA PRO A 82 6.03 -8.93 17.76
C PRO A 82 6.80 -7.95 18.64
N THR A 83 7.88 -7.40 18.11
CA THR A 83 8.71 -6.41 18.80
C THR A 83 8.05 -5.03 18.85
N THR A 84 7.30 -4.69 17.80
CA THR A 84 6.61 -3.40 17.66
C THR A 84 5.10 -3.60 17.70
N THR A 85 4.47 -3.19 18.79
CA THR A 85 3.02 -3.32 19.03
C THR A 85 2.27 -2.00 18.96
N LYS A 86 2.97 -0.87 18.88
CA LYS A 86 2.39 0.48 18.79
C LYS A 86 3.05 1.24 17.65
N LEU A 87 2.25 2.08 16.99
CA LEU A 87 2.69 2.91 15.86
C LEU A 87 3.82 3.89 16.26
N SER A 88 3.81 4.36 17.51
CA SER A 88 4.85 5.26 18.05
C SER A 88 6.23 4.61 18.19
N GLN A 89 6.28 3.29 18.37
CA GLN A 89 7.52 2.52 18.52
C GLN A 89 8.23 2.25 17.19
N LEU A 90 7.56 2.51 16.06
CA LEU A 90 8.11 2.30 14.73
C LEU A 90 9.35 3.16 14.52
N THR A 91 10.45 2.57 14.06
CA THR A 91 11.70 3.30 13.81
C THR A 91 11.77 3.85 12.38
N TYR A 92 12.69 4.77 12.12
CA TYR A 92 12.95 5.26 10.75
C TYR A 92 13.49 4.16 9.83
N ARG A 93 14.26 3.19 10.39
CA ARG A 93 14.72 2.01 9.65
C ARG A 93 13.55 1.18 9.17
N ASP A 94 12.58 0.92 10.06
CA ASP A 94 11.40 0.13 9.72
C ASP A 94 10.59 0.83 8.62
N ALA A 95 10.40 2.15 8.75
CA ALA A 95 9.70 2.95 7.75
C ALA A 95 10.40 2.89 6.37
N LEU A 96 11.74 2.97 6.34
CA LEU A 96 12.51 2.86 5.11
C LEU A 96 12.41 1.46 4.49
N ILE A 97 12.51 0.40 5.30
CA ILE A 97 12.36 -1.00 4.82
C ILE A 97 10.97 -1.21 4.22
N ILE A 98 9.92 -0.73 4.88
CA ILE A 98 8.55 -0.80 4.36
C ILE A 98 8.44 -0.02 3.02
N GLY A 99 9.08 1.15 2.93
CA GLY A 99 9.16 1.94 1.71
C GLY A 99 9.88 1.21 0.56
N LEU A 100 10.95 0.47 0.86
CA LEU A 100 11.64 -0.38 -0.12
C LEU A 100 10.77 -1.56 -0.57
N CYS A 101 10.02 -2.19 0.35
CA CYS A 101 9.04 -3.23 -0.02
C CYS A 101 7.94 -2.67 -0.93
N GLN A 102 7.52 -1.41 -0.73
CA GLN A 102 6.59 -0.73 -1.63
C GLN A 102 7.17 -0.55 -3.04
N LEU A 103 8.48 -0.30 -3.16
CA LEU A 103 9.16 -0.15 -4.44
C LEU A 103 9.15 -1.46 -5.24
N VAL A 104 9.35 -2.61 -4.58
CA VAL A 104 9.20 -3.93 -5.22
C VAL A 104 7.80 -4.10 -5.80
N ALA A 105 6.77 -3.66 -5.08
CA ALA A 105 5.39 -3.72 -5.56
C ALA A 105 5.09 -2.72 -6.69
N ALA A 106 5.80 -1.62 -6.78
CA ALA A 106 5.69 -0.67 -7.87
C ALA A 106 6.34 -1.19 -9.16
N ALA A 107 7.47 -1.92 -9.02
CA ALA A 107 8.22 -2.48 -10.14
C ALA A 107 7.55 -3.72 -10.77
N LEU A 108 6.82 -4.51 -9.97
CA LEU A 108 6.24 -5.78 -10.41
C LEU A 108 4.70 -5.70 -10.48
N PRO A 109 4.10 -5.71 -11.67
CA PRO A 109 2.65 -5.70 -11.84
C PRO A 109 2.02 -6.96 -11.21
N GLY A 110 0.84 -6.81 -10.59
CA GLY A 110 0.18 -7.90 -9.87
C GLY A 110 0.62 -8.06 -8.40
N THR A 111 1.75 -7.49 -8.01
CA THR A 111 2.18 -7.42 -6.61
C THR A 111 1.37 -6.33 -5.90
N SER A 112 0.40 -6.68 -5.10
CA SER A 112 -0.34 -5.65 -4.34
C SER A 112 0.59 -4.81 -3.48
N ARG A 113 0.52 -3.48 -3.63
CA ARG A 113 1.32 -2.53 -2.87
C ARG A 113 1.14 -2.71 -1.35
N SER A 114 -0.10 -2.75 -0.89
CA SER A 114 -0.42 -3.01 0.52
C SER A 114 0.02 -4.41 0.98
N GLY A 115 -0.04 -5.41 0.08
CA GLY A 115 0.45 -6.75 0.37
C GLY A 115 1.94 -6.77 0.66
N ALA A 116 2.76 -6.19 -0.20
CA ALA A 116 4.22 -6.16 -0.05
C ALA A 116 4.65 -5.36 1.19
N THR A 117 4.02 -4.20 1.46
CA THR A 117 4.33 -3.39 2.65
C THR A 117 3.93 -4.08 3.96
N ILE A 118 2.77 -4.74 4.01
CA ILE A 118 2.34 -5.51 5.18
C ILE A 118 3.26 -6.70 5.43
N LEU A 119 3.58 -7.48 4.38
CA LEU A 119 4.50 -8.62 4.50
C LEU A 119 5.89 -8.17 4.96
N GLY A 120 6.44 -7.11 4.37
CA GLY A 120 7.71 -6.54 4.79
C GLY A 120 7.71 -6.09 6.24
N ALA A 121 6.64 -5.44 6.71
CA ALA A 121 6.49 -5.02 8.09
C ALA A 121 6.42 -6.21 9.06
N ILE A 122 5.68 -7.27 8.71
CA ILE A 122 5.58 -8.49 9.54
C ILE A 122 6.93 -9.21 9.61
N MET A 123 7.68 -9.27 8.52
CA MET A 123 9.01 -9.92 8.47
C MET A 123 10.01 -9.27 9.43
N ILE A 124 9.96 -7.95 9.62
CA ILE A 124 10.83 -7.22 10.56
C ILE A 124 10.31 -7.21 11.99
N GLY A 125 9.22 -7.93 12.30
CA GLY A 125 8.70 -8.12 13.65
C GLY A 125 7.66 -7.08 14.08
N ILE A 126 7.04 -6.35 13.17
CA ILE A 126 5.93 -5.44 13.46
C ILE A 126 4.62 -6.24 13.59
N SER A 127 3.80 -5.89 14.55
CA SER A 127 2.49 -6.55 14.75
C SER A 127 1.58 -6.32 13.54
N ARG A 128 0.71 -7.30 13.24
CA ARG A 128 -0.24 -7.27 12.10
C ARG A 128 -1.06 -5.98 12.04
N THR A 129 -1.58 -5.56 13.19
CA THR A 129 -2.41 -4.35 13.29
C THR A 129 -1.61 -3.09 12.95
N VAL A 130 -0.40 -2.94 13.51
CA VAL A 130 0.47 -1.79 13.26
C VAL A 130 0.96 -1.79 11.82
N ALA A 131 1.29 -2.95 11.25
CA ALA A 131 1.69 -3.10 9.85
C ALA A 131 0.58 -2.62 8.90
N ALA A 132 -0.67 -3.03 9.14
CA ALA A 132 -1.82 -2.60 8.36
C ALA A 132 -2.10 -1.10 8.54
N GLU A 133 -2.13 -0.60 9.78
CA GLU A 133 -2.34 0.82 10.07
C GLU A 133 -1.29 1.70 9.37
N PHE A 134 -0.01 1.37 9.51
CA PHE A 134 1.07 2.13 8.86
C PHE A 134 0.95 2.08 7.34
N THR A 135 0.64 0.93 6.75
CA THR A 135 0.45 0.76 5.31
C THR A 135 -0.70 1.62 4.78
N PHE A 136 -1.82 1.71 5.51
CA PHE A 136 -2.93 2.58 5.12
C PHE A 136 -2.59 4.06 5.21
N PHE A 137 -1.89 4.48 6.26
CA PHE A 137 -1.40 5.86 6.36
C PHE A 137 -0.38 6.19 5.26
N LEU A 138 0.50 5.24 4.92
CA LEU A 138 1.46 5.38 3.82
C LEU A 138 0.77 5.51 2.45
N ALA A 139 -0.37 4.87 2.26
CA ALA A 139 -1.12 4.95 1.02
C ALA A 139 -1.67 6.36 0.74
N ILE A 140 -2.00 7.14 1.78
CA ILE A 140 -2.60 8.47 1.63
C ILE A 140 -1.71 9.41 0.81
N PRO A 141 -0.46 9.75 1.23
CA PRO A 141 0.37 10.68 0.48
C PRO A 141 0.78 10.14 -0.90
N VAL A 142 1.01 8.83 -1.02
CA VAL A 142 1.41 8.22 -2.29
C VAL A 142 0.27 8.27 -3.32
N MET A 143 -0.95 7.90 -2.92
CA MET A 143 -2.11 7.95 -3.81
C MET A 143 -2.50 9.39 -4.15
N PHE A 144 -2.46 10.29 -3.16
CA PHE A 144 -2.72 11.71 -3.39
C PHE A 144 -1.71 12.30 -4.37
N GLY A 145 -0.41 12.06 -4.19
CA GLY A 145 0.63 12.52 -5.08
C GLY A 145 0.49 11.97 -6.50
N ALA A 146 0.24 10.68 -6.65
CA ALA A 146 0.02 10.06 -7.96
C ALA A 146 -1.23 10.62 -8.66
N SER A 147 -2.32 10.84 -7.94
CA SER A 147 -3.55 11.42 -8.49
C SER A 147 -3.34 12.87 -8.92
N LEU A 148 -2.65 13.66 -8.09
CA LEU A 148 -2.33 15.05 -8.39
C LEU A 148 -1.47 15.17 -9.66
N LEU A 149 -0.42 14.34 -9.79
CA LEU A 149 0.43 14.30 -10.98
C LEU A 149 -0.37 13.95 -12.24
N LYS A 150 -1.30 12.98 -12.15
CA LYS A 150 -2.17 12.63 -13.29
C LYS A 150 -3.09 13.78 -13.69
N VAL A 151 -3.70 14.48 -12.74
CA VAL A 151 -4.55 15.65 -13.00
C VAL A 151 -3.74 16.78 -13.65
N LEU A 152 -2.52 17.03 -13.16
CA LEU A 152 -1.63 18.05 -13.73
C LEU A 152 -1.16 17.69 -15.15
N LYS A 153 -0.85 16.41 -15.43
CA LYS A 153 -0.48 15.93 -16.78
C LYS A 153 -1.68 15.99 -17.75
N PHE A 154 -2.90 15.70 -17.30
CA PHE A 154 -4.10 15.74 -18.11
C PHE A 154 -4.52 17.18 -18.48
N GLY A 155 -4.16 18.17 -17.64
CA GLY A 155 -4.60 19.55 -17.78
C GLY A 155 -5.98 19.79 -17.14
N PHE A 156 -6.33 21.07 -16.97
CA PHE A 156 -7.60 21.45 -16.31
C PHE A 156 -8.79 21.60 -17.27
N ALA A 157 -8.66 21.14 -18.52
CA ALA A 157 -9.70 21.24 -19.53
C ALA A 157 -10.73 20.08 -19.42
N PHE A 158 -11.46 20.04 -18.29
CA PHE A 158 -12.54 19.06 -18.10
C PHE A 158 -13.85 19.57 -18.69
N THR A 159 -14.55 18.70 -19.41
CA THR A 159 -15.96 18.95 -19.77
C THR A 159 -16.85 18.87 -18.53
N GLY A 160 -18.00 19.56 -18.52
CA GLY A 160 -18.91 19.54 -17.36
C GLY A 160 -19.34 18.11 -16.95
N MET A 161 -19.51 17.21 -17.92
CA MET A 161 -19.87 15.81 -17.66
C MET A 161 -18.71 15.04 -17.00
N GLU A 162 -17.48 15.22 -17.46
CA GLU A 162 -16.28 14.59 -16.88
C GLU A 162 -16.06 15.03 -15.43
N LEU A 163 -16.23 16.33 -15.17
CA LEU A 163 -16.14 16.89 -13.81
C LEU A 163 -17.22 16.30 -12.89
N ALA A 164 -18.46 16.18 -13.37
CA ALA A 164 -19.54 15.59 -12.60
C ALA A 164 -19.25 14.11 -12.28
N CYS A 165 -18.81 13.32 -13.26
CA CYS A 165 -18.40 11.92 -13.05
C CYS A 165 -17.24 11.80 -12.06
N LEU A 166 -16.23 12.67 -12.15
CA LEU A 166 -15.08 12.69 -11.23
C LEU A 166 -15.52 12.99 -9.78
N LEU A 167 -16.37 13.98 -9.58
CA LEU A 167 -16.88 14.37 -8.26
C LEU A 167 -17.74 13.27 -7.64
N VAL A 168 -18.72 12.74 -8.39
CA VAL A 168 -19.58 11.65 -7.90
C VAL A 168 -18.76 10.41 -7.59
N GLY A 169 -17.85 10.01 -8.48
CA GLY A 169 -16.96 8.87 -8.28
C GLY A 169 -16.08 9.04 -7.04
N THR A 170 -15.54 10.23 -6.82
CA THR A 170 -14.71 10.54 -5.64
C THR A 170 -15.52 10.44 -4.34
N VAL A 171 -16.71 11.02 -4.29
CA VAL A 171 -17.57 11.00 -3.10
C VAL A 171 -18.02 9.57 -2.77
N VAL A 172 -18.48 8.81 -3.77
CA VAL A 172 -18.92 7.42 -3.58
C VAL A 172 -17.74 6.56 -3.12
N SER A 173 -16.57 6.66 -3.76
CA SER A 173 -15.37 5.92 -3.39
C SER A 173 -14.92 6.27 -1.97
N PHE A 174 -14.99 7.52 -1.56
CA PHE A 174 -14.65 7.96 -0.20
C PHE A 174 -15.56 7.31 0.85
N ILE A 175 -16.87 7.37 0.64
CA ILE A 175 -17.86 6.79 1.55
C ILE A 175 -17.64 5.27 1.68
N VAL A 176 -17.55 4.57 0.55
CA VAL A 176 -17.34 3.12 0.54
C VAL A 176 -16.03 2.74 1.23
N SER A 177 -14.94 3.48 0.97
CA SER A 177 -13.65 3.25 1.59
C SER A 177 -13.68 3.38 3.11
N LEU A 178 -14.42 4.35 3.66
CA LEU A 178 -14.57 4.49 5.11
C LEU A 178 -15.20 3.25 5.77
N PHE A 179 -16.25 2.70 5.16
CA PHE A 179 -16.89 1.48 5.65
C PHE A 179 -15.97 0.27 5.53
N VAL A 180 -15.33 0.09 4.37
CA VAL A 180 -14.43 -1.04 4.11
C VAL A 180 -13.21 -1.00 5.04
N LEU A 181 -12.60 0.16 5.27
CA LEU A 181 -11.46 0.31 6.18
C LEU A 181 -11.83 -0.03 7.62
N ARG A 182 -12.99 0.44 8.11
CA ARG A 182 -13.46 0.09 9.45
C ARG A 182 -13.67 -1.41 9.61
N PHE A 183 -14.33 -2.03 8.64
CA PHE A 183 -14.54 -3.48 8.61
C PHE A 183 -13.21 -4.24 8.57
N LEU A 184 -12.32 -3.86 7.67
CA LEU A 184 -11.02 -4.51 7.46
C LEU A 184 -10.12 -4.43 8.70
N MET A 185 -10.03 -3.25 9.34
CA MET A 185 -9.27 -3.09 10.58
C MET A 185 -9.85 -3.91 11.73
N GLY A 186 -11.18 -4.01 11.81
CA GLY A 186 -11.85 -4.90 12.77
C GLY A 186 -11.55 -6.38 12.51
N TYR A 187 -11.48 -6.77 11.25
CA TYR A 187 -11.17 -8.13 10.83
C TYR A 187 -9.71 -8.51 11.14
N ILE A 188 -8.74 -7.68 10.78
CA ILE A 188 -7.30 -7.91 10.98
C ILE A 188 -6.93 -8.06 12.46
N LYS A 189 -7.66 -7.39 13.36
CA LYS A 189 -7.46 -7.52 14.81
C LYS A 189 -7.79 -8.92 15.35
N LYS A 190 -8.64 -9.67 14.65
CA LYS A 190 -9.19 -10.95 15.13
C LYS A 190 -8.73 -12.15 14.30
N HIS A 191 -8.26 -11.93 13.06
CA HIS A 191 -7.97 -12.99 12.10
C HIS A 191 -6.59 -12.85 11.49
N ASP A 192 -6.09 -13.96 10.93
CA ASP A 192 -4.80 -14.05 10.25
C ASP A 192 -4.89 -13.55 8.79
N PHE A 193 -3.75 -13.13 8.24
CA PHE A 193 -3.66 -12.74 6.83
C PHE A 193 -3.72 -13.90 5.84
N LYS A 194 -3.77 -15.16 6.30
CA LYS A 194 -3.87 -16.35 5.43
C LYS A 194 -5.08 -16.30 4.49
N VAL A 195 -6.20 -15.76 4.96
CA VAL A 195 -7.42 -15.61 4.15
C VAL A 195 -7.16 -14.73 2.92
N PHE A 196 -6.35 -13.68 3.06
CA PHE A 196 -5.96 -12.82 1.93
C PHE A 196 -5.02 -13.54 0.95
N GLY A 197 -4.17 -14.45 1.44
CA GLY A 197 -3.37 -15.34 0.60
C GLY A 197 -4.24 -16.26 -0.26
N TRP A 198 -5.17 -16.95 0.36
CA TRP A 198 -6.12 -17.83 -0.35
C TRP A 198 -7.02 -17.07 -1.32
N TYR A 199 -7.54 -15.91 -0.91
CA TYR A 199 -8.33 -15.04 -1.79
C TYR A 199 -7.58 -14.66 -3.08
N ARG A 200 -6.28 -14.35 -2.98
CA ARG A 200 -5.45 -14.02 -4.15
C ARG A 200 -5.23 -15.20 -5.08
N ILE A 201 -5.03 -16.38 -4.52
CA ILE A 201 -4.90 -17.61 -5.32
C ILE A 201 -6.22 -17.94 -6.01
N CYS A 202 -7.36 -17.77 -5.31
CA CYS A 202 -8.68 -17.97 -5.91
C CYS A 202 -9.02 -16.97 -7.01
N LEU A 203 -8.56 -15.71 -6.90
CA LEU A 203 -8.72 -14.70 -7.96
C LEU A 203 -8.08 -15.10 -9.29
N LEU A 204 -7.11 -16.01 -9.29
CA LEU A 204 -6.51 -16.51 -10.51
C LEU A 204 -7.46 -17.42 -11.31
N TYR A 205 -8.43 -18.03 -10.63
CA TYR A 205 -9.38 -18.95 -11.27
C TYR A 205 -10.55 -18.21 -11.95
N THR A 206 -10.85 -16.97 -11.53
CA THR A 206 -11.89 -16.11 -12.12
C THR A 206 -11.33 -15.19 -13.18
#